data_b44d9644e8889dd838e0aae0e2f8614c
#
_entry.id   b44d9644e8889dd838e0aae0e2f8614c
#
_cell.length_a   1.000
_cell.length_b   1.000
_cell.length_c   1.000
_cell.angle_alpha   90.00
_cell.angle_beta   90.00
_cell.angle_gamma   90.00
#
_symmetry.space_group_name_H-M   'P 1'
#
loop_
_entity.id
_entity.type
_entity.pdbx_description
1 polymer ?
#
loop_
_entity_poly.entity_id
_entity_poly.type
_entity_poly.pdbx_seq_one_letter_code
_entity_poly.pdbx_strand_id
1 'polypeptide(L)'
;MKTLNEWFVEYGESHQNRTNKIIHKICVPLITWSLLGILWTIPVPEVFLSIGLNWAHVFLAFALTFYLSLKSMKVIGVFLLLAVPACVLFKVSWPIIGYKLFTSSVVVFVLAWIGQFIGHKIEGKKPSFFKDLQFLLIGPLWVFSDVISFNK
;
A
#
# COMPACT_ATOMS: atom_id res chain seq x y z
N MET A 1 -7.55 -5.23 -19.96
CA MET A 1 -7.04 -4.94 -18.59
C MET A 1 -5.79 -5.77 -18.41
N LYS A 2 -4.71 -5.22 -17.82
CA LYS A 2 -3.47 -5.97 -17.62
C LYS A 2 -3.69 -7.12 -16.63
N THR A 3 -3.08 -8.25 -16.92
CA THR A 3 -3.02 -9.40 -16.00
C THR A 3 -2.04 -9.13 -14.86
N LEU A 4 -2.12 -9.88 -13.76
CA LEU A 4 -1.19 -9.75 -12.63
C LEU A 4 0.28 -9.95 -13.08
N ASN A 5 0.52 -10.90 -14.00
CA ASN A 5 1.86 -11.17 -14.52
C ASN A 5 2.41 -9.98 -15.32
N GLU A 6 1.59 -9.35 -16.16
CA GLU A 6 1.99 -8.14 -16.90
C GLU A 6 2.32 -6.99 -15.95
N TRP A 7 1.55 -6.83 -14.86
CA TRP A 7 1.86 -5.85 -13.82
C TRP A 7 3.19 -6.13 -13.12
N PHE A 8 3.47 -7.39 -12.79
CA PHE A 8 4.71 -7.77 -12.13
C PHE A 8 5.94 -7.61 -13.03
N VAL A 9 5.80 -7.91 -14.32
CA VAL A 9 6.87 -7.68 -15.30
C VAL A 9 7.18 -6.19 -15.40
N GLU A 10 6.16 -5.35 -15.58
CA GLU A 10 6.35 -3.90 -15.69
C GLU A 10 6.92 -3.29 -14.40
N TYR A 11 6.43 -3.72 -13.23
CA TYR A 11 6.98 -3.30 -11.94
C TYR A 11 8.44 -3.73 -11.79
N GLY A 12 8.75 -4.96 -12.19
CA GLY A 12 10.10 -5.53 -12.13
C GLY A 12 11.13 -4.81 -13.00
N GLU A 13 10.71 -4.15 -14.11
CA GLU A 13 11.62 -3.39 -14.98
C GLU A 13 12.38 -2.30 -14.23
N SER A 14 11.79 -1.72 -13.20
CA SER A 14 12.39 -0.66 -12.37
C SER A 14 12.96 -1.18 -11.05
N HIS A 15 13.05 -2.51 -10.88
CA HIS A 15 13.47 -3.17 -9.65
C HIS A 15 14.43 -4.32 -9.95
N GLN A 16 15.52 -4.05 -10.65
CA GLN A 16 16.56 -5.03 -10.97
C GLN A 16 17.69 -5.04 -9.93
N ASN A 17 18.05 -3.86 -9.42
CA ASN A 17 19.11 -3.72 -8.42
C ASN A 17 18.68 -4.33 -7.08
N ARG A 18 19.55 -5.17 -6.49
CA ARG A 18 19.29 -5.87 -5.22
C ARG A 18 19.00 -4.91 -4.06
N THR A 19 19.76 -3.82 -3.96
CA THR A 19 19.59 -2.82 -2.88
C THR A 19 18.25 -2.11 -3.04
N ASN A 20 17.87 -1.71 -4.26
CA ASN A 20 16.59 -1.11 -4.56
C ASN A 20 15.44 -2.06 -4.17
N LYS A 21 15.52 -3.35 -4.53
CA LYS A 21 14.53 -4.36 -4.12
C LYS A 21 14.34 -4.43 -2.59
N ILE A 22 15.44 -4.40 -1.83
CA ILE A 22 15.37 -4.43 -0.36
C ILE A 22 14.69 -3.17 0.18
N ILE A 23 15.08 -1.99 -0.33
CA ILE A 23 14.46 -0.72 0.06
C ILE A 23 12.94 -0.77 -0.20
N HIS A 24 12.53 -1.23 -1.39
CA HIS A 24 11.11 -1.31 -1.75
C HIS A 24 10.34 -2.32 -0.87
N LYS A 25 10.93 -3.46 -0.53
CA LYS A 25 10.31 -4.43 0.38
C LYS A 25 10.04 -3.88 1.78
N ILE A 26 10.80 -2.90 2.22
CA ILE A 26 10.58 -2.21 3.50
C ILE A 26 9.63 -1.02 3.32
N CYS A 27 9.91 -0.16 2.34
CA CYS A 27 9.20 1.10 2.19
C CYS A 27 7.76 0.93 1.67
N VAL A 28 7.48 -0.03 0.79
CA VAL A 28 6.13 -0.23 0.24
C VAL A 28 5.10 -0.59 1.32
N PRO A 29 5.33 -1.56 2.22
CA PRO A 29 4.43 -1.80 3.35
C PRO A 29 4.26 -0.56 4.24
N LEU A 30 5.35 0.15 4.54
CA LEU A 30 5.30 1.37 5.36
C LEU A 30 4.47 2.47 4.70
N ILE A 31 4.61 2.69 3.39
CA ILE A 31 3.79 3.65 2.63
C ILE A 31 2.32 3.24 2.70
N THR A 32 2.01 1.98 2.44
CA THR A 32 0.62 1.49 2.45
C THR A 32 -0.03 1.67 3.83
N TRP A 33 0.64 1.26 4.89
CA TRP A 33 0.12 1.36 6.25
C TRP A 33 0.01 2.80 6.73
N SER A 34 1.02 3.61 6.48
CA SER A 34 0.98 5.03 6.86
C SER A 34 -0.07 5.82 6.07
N LEU A 35 -0.28 5.51 4.78
CA LEU A 35 -1.38 6.07 4.00
C LEU A 35 -2.73 5.71 4.62
N LEU A 36 -2.95 4.45 5.00
CA LEU A 36 -4.18 4.04 5.69
C LEU A 36 -4.34 4.77 7.02
N GLY A 37 -3.26 4.96 7.79
CA GLY A 37 -3.27 5.72 9.04
C GLY A 37 -3.65 7.19 8.82
N ILE A 38 -3.11 7.84 7.78
CA ILE A 38 -3.48 9.21 7.40
C ILE A 38 -4.98 9.26 7.05
N LEU A 39 -5.43 8.38 6.15
CA LEU A 39 -6.84 8.33 5.72
C LEU A 39 -7.81 8.01 6.87
N TRP A 40 -7.34 7.24 7.87
CA TRP A 40 -8.15 6.93 9.05
C TRP A 40 -8.49 8.17 9.88
N THR A 41 -7.59 9.14 9.90
CA THR A 41 -7.66 10.32 10.77
C THR A 41 -8.32 11.53 10.12
N ILE A 42 -8.52 11.52 8.80
CA ILE A 42 -9.17 12.64 8.09
C ILE A 42 -10.64 12.70 8.49
N PRO A 43 -11.16 13.88 8.87
CA PRO A 43 -12.58 14.05 9.16
C PRO A 43 -13.47 13.58 8.02
N VAL A 44 -14.56 12.92 8.37
CA VAL A 44 -15.55 12.40 7.41
C VAL A 44 -16.92 13.02 7.68
N PRO A 45 -17.84 13.05 6.68
CA PRO A 45 -19.21 13.45 6.85
C PRO A 45 -19.93 12.59 7.93
N GLU A 46 -20.91 13.19 8.62
CA GLU A 46 -21.67 12.51 9.69
C GLU A 46 -22.28 11.17 9.26
N VAL A 47 -22.74 11.08 8.01
CA VAL A 47 -23.27 9.84 7.44
C VAL A 47 -22.27 8.69 7.47
N PHE A 48 -20.96 8.98 7.30
CA PHE A 48 -19.91 7.95 7.39
C PHE A 48 -19.67 7.55 8.84
N LEU A 49 -19.68 8.54 9.75
CA LEU A 49 -19.54 8.29 11.19
C LEU A 49 -20.64 7.40 11.73
N SER A 50 -21.90 7.63 11.32
CA SER A 50 -23.07 6.87 11.79
C SER A 50 -23.00 5.38 11.44
N ILE A 51 -22.28 5.03 10.36
CA ILE A 51 -22.10 3.62 9.92
C ILE A 51 -20.68 3.10 10.19
N GLY A 52 -19.87 3.85 10.94
CA GLY A 52 -18.50 3.46 11.34
C GLY A 52 -17.47 3.43 10.20
N LEU A 53 -17.70 4.19 9.11
CA LEU A 53 -16.79 4.28 7.98
C LEU A 53 -15.89 5.53 8.07
N ASN A 54 -14.75 5.44 7.39
CA ASN A 54 -13.82 6.54 7.17
C ASN A 54 -13.12 6.42 5.81
N TRP A 55 -12.26 7.39 5.45
CA TRP A 55 -11.60 7.42 4.14
C TRP A 55 -10.68 6.21 3.89
N ALA A 56 -10.13 5.59 4.93
CA ALA A 56 -9.36 4.35 4.76
C ALA A 56 -10.25 3.21 4.24
N HIS A 57 -11.49 3.08 4.72
CA HIS A 57 -12.44 2.08 4.22
C HIS A 57 -12.82 2.35 2.75
N VAL A 58 -13.00 3.63 2.37
CA VAL A 58 -13.25 4.01 0.96
C VAL A 58 -12.08 3.61 0.07
N PHE A 59 -10.84 3.91 0.51
CA PHE A 59 -9.64 3.50 -0.22
C PHE A 59 -9.51 1.97 -0.32
N LEU A 60 -9.77 1.24 0.76
CA LEU A 60 -9.74 -0.22 0.75
C LEU A 60 -10.81 -0.83 -0.15
N ALA A 61 -12.00 -0.23 -0.21
CA ALA A 61 -13.06 -0.66 -1.14
C ALA A 61 -12.61 -0.45 -2.60
N PHE A 62 -12.00 0.70 -2.91
CA PHE A 62 -11.41 0.95 -4.23
C PHE A 62 -10.29 -0.08 -4.55
N ALA A 63 -9.36 -0.32 -3.61
CA ALA A 63 -8.30 -1.30 -3.79
C ALA A 63 -8.88 -2.71 -4.00
N LEU A 64 -9.92 -3.09 -3.27
CA LEU A 64 -10.60 -4.37 -3.43
C LEU A 64 -11.19 -4.53 -4.83
N THR A 65 -11.84 -3.49 -5.38
CA THR A 65 -12.38 -3.56 -6.75
C THR A 65 -11.27 -3.80 -7.78
N PHE A 66 -10.12 -3.13 -7.61
CA PHE A 66 -8.95 -3.37 -8.45
C PHE A 66 -8.44 -4.81 -8.31
N TYR A 67 -8.28 -5.32 -7.10
CA TYR A 67 -7.79 -6.69 -6.86
C TYR A 67 -8.76 -7.77 -7.34
N LEU A 68 -10.06 -7.56 -7.22
CA LEU A 68 -11.08 -8.45 -7.79
C LEU A 68 -10.95 -8.54 -9.31
N SER A 69 -10.59 -7.44 -9.97
CA SER A 69 -10.38 -7.42 -11.42
C SER A 69 -9.20 -8.29 -11.88
N LEU A 70 -8.23 -8.59 -10.99
CA LEU A 70 -7.11 -9.49 -11.29
C LEU A 70 -7.49 -10.98 -11.22
N LYS A 71 -8.72 -11.32 -10.83
CA LYS A 71 -9.30 -12.67 -10.82
C LYS A 71 -8.43 -13.73 -10.11
N SER A 72 -7.77 -13.37 -9.03
CA SER A 72 -6.89 -14.26 -8.27
C SER A 72 -7.29 -14.28 -6.79
N MET A 73 -7.72 -15.45 -6.30
CA MET A 73 -8.05 -15.62 -4.88
C MET A 73 -6.85 -15.42 -3.95
N LYS A 74 -5.64 -15.71 -4.41
CA LYS A 74 -4.41 -15.46 -3.65
C LYS A 74 -4.18 -13.96 -3.45
N VAL A 75 -4.46 -13.14 -4.46
CA VAL A 75 -4.40 -11.68 -4.38
C VAL A 75 -5.39 -11.16 -3.33
N ILE A 76 -6.62 -11.67 -3.34
CA ILE A 76 -7.63 -11.30 -2.34
C ILE A 76 -7.18 -11.73 -0.93
N GLY A 77 -6.60 -12.94 -0.80
CA GLY A 77 -6.06 -13.40 0.48
C GLY A 77 -4.96 -12.47 1.03
N VAL A 78 -4.01 -12.06 0.20
CA VAL A 78 -2.95 -11.09 0.61
C VAL A 78 -3.55 -9.75 0.97
N PHE A 79 -4.50 -9.25 0.16
CA PHE A 79 -5.20 -8.00 0.48
C PHE A 79 -5.88 -8.06 1.85
N LEU A 80 -6.64 -9.11 2.13
CA LEU A 80 -7.33 -9.26 3.42
C LEU A 80 -6.33 -9.41 4.58
N LEU A 81 -5.23 -10.14 4.36
CA LEU A 81 -4.16 -10.31 5.36
C LEU A 81 -3.52 -8.96 5.75
N LEU A 82 -3.48 -8.00 4.86
CA LEU A 82 -2.95 -6.66 5.14
C LEU A 82 -4.03 -5.69 5.64
N ALA A 83 -5.20 -5.69 5.02
CA ALA A 83 -6.25 -4.72 5.29
C ALA A 83 -6.95 -4.94 6.63
N VAL A 84 -7.26 -6.20 6.97
CA VAL A 84 -8.00 -6.51 8.20
C VAL A 84 -7.18 -6.16 9.45
N PRO A 85 -5.91 -6.60 9.61
CA PRO A 85 -5.11 -6.20 10.76
C PRO A 85 -4.89 -4.69 10.84
N ALA A 86 -4.72 -4.00 9.70
CA ALA A 86 -4.58 -2.55 9.68
C ALA A 86 -5.84 -1.85 10.23
N CYS A 87 -7.02 -2.25 9.76
CA CYS A 87 -8.29 -1.70 10.27
C CYS A 87 -8.49 -1.96 11.75
N VAL A 88 -8.21 -3.18 12.22
CA VAL A 88 -8.32 -3.52 13.65
C VAL A 88 -7.34 -2.68 14.46
N LEU A 89 -6.07 -2.59 14.05
CA LEU A 89 -5.05 -1.82 14.73
C LEU A 89 -5.44 -0.34 14.84
N PHE A 90 -5.87 0.28 13.74
CA PHE A 90 -6.25 1.70 13.76
C PHE A 90 -7.53 1.94 14.56
N LYS A 91 -8.50 1.03 14.50
CA LYS A 91 -9.72 1.13 15.31
C LYS A 91 -9.40 1.10 16.81
N VAL A 92 -8.49 0.23 17.24
CA VAL A 92 -8.08 0.10 18.65
C VAL A 92 -7.18 1.25 19.09
N SER A 93 -6.23 1.65 18.24
CA SER A 93 -5.24 2.68 18.60
C SER A 93 -5.79 4.10 18.53
N TRP A 94 -6.75 4.38 17.64
CA TRP A 94 -7.29 5.73 17.45
C TRP A 94 -7.82 6.38 18.74
N PRO A 95 -8.63 5.73 19.58
CA PRO A 95 -9.10 6.31 20.84
C PRO A 95 -7.96 6.59 21.85
N ILE A 96 -6.84 5.87 21.73
CA ILE A 96 -5.71 5.96 22.67
C ILE A 96 -4.75 7.07 22.28
N ILE A 97 -4.35 7.13 21.02
CA ILE A 97 -3.27 8.01 20.54
C ILE A 97 -3.80 9.21 19.74
N GLY A 98 -5.06 9.19 19.29
CA GLY A 98 -5.70 10.33 18.63
C GLY A 98 -4.85 10.97 17.52
N TYR A 99 -4.65 12.29 17.62
CA TYR A 99 -3.89 13.05 16.61
C TYR A 99 -2.43 12.58 16.41
N LYS A 100 -1.85 11.88 17.38
CA LYS A 100 -0.49 11.33 17.26
C LYS A 100 -0.44 10.26 16.16
N LEU A 101 -1.55 9.56 15.90
CA LEU A 101 -1.65 8.62 14.78
C LEU A 101 -1.44 9.35 13.45
N PHE A 102 -2.06 10.51 13.27
CA PHE A 102 -1.87 11.32 12.05
C PHE A 102 -0.40 11.72 11.89
N THR A 103 0.17 12.35 12.93
CA THR A 103 1.55 12.86 12.87
C THR A 103 2.55 11.73 12.60
N SER A 104 2.44 10.60 13.33
CA SER A 104 3.34 9.46 13.11
C SER A 104 3.17 8.85 11.73
N SER A 105 1.94 8.74 11.23
CA SER A 105 1.67 8.23 9.88
C SER A 105 2.26 9.14 8.81
N VAL A 106 2.13 10.48 8.94
CA VAL A 106 2.74 11.43 8.00
C VAL A 106 4.27 11.31 8.02
N VAL A 107 4.89 11.23 9.19
CA VAL A 107 6.35 11.08 9.30
C VAL A 107 6.82 9.79 8.64
N VAL A 108 6.17 8.65 8.94
CA VAL A 108 6.51 7.36 8.33
C VAL A 108 6.31 7.39 6.81
N PHE A 109 5.21 7.99 6.34
CA PHE A 109 4.92 8.14 4.92
C PHE A 109 6.02 8.90 4.19
N VAL A 110 6.41 10.06 4.71
CA VAL A 110 7.47 10.89 4.11
C VAL A 110 8.82 10.17 4.11
N LEU A 111 9.21 9.55 5.23
CA LEU A 111 10.48 8.81 5.32
C LEU A 111 10.51 7.61 4.37
N ALA A 112 9.41 6.88 4.24
CA ALA A 112 9.33 5.75 3.33
C ALA A 112 9.39 6.20 1.85
N TRP A 113 8.78 7.35 1.49
CA TRP A 113 8.94 7.93 0.15
C TRP A 113 10.37 8.39 -0.14
N ILE A 114 11.05 8.99 0.83
CA ILE A 114 12.48 9.31 0.69
C ILE A 114 13.27 8.03 0.40
N GLY A 115 13.00 6.94 1.11
CA GLY A 115 13.59 5.64 0.85
C GLY A 115 13.34 5.16 -0.58
N GLN A 116 12.11 5.27 -1.08
CA GLN A 116 11.74 4.93 -2.46
C GLN A 116 12.59 5.72 -3.48
N PHE A 117 12.71 7.05 -3.30
CA PHE A 117 13.51 7.88 -4.20
C PHE A 117 15.00 7.51 -4.17
N ILE A 118 15.54 7.15 -3.00
CA ILE A 118 16.91 6.64 -2.89
C ILE A 118 17.04 5.33 -3.67
N GLY A 119 16.10 4.41 -3.53
CA GLY A 119 16.06 3.15 -4.26
C GLY A 119 16.07 3.35 -5.78
N HIS A 120 15.19 4.21 -6.29
CA HIS A 120 15.14 4.55 -7.72
C HIS A 120 16.42 5.24 -8.22
N LYS A 121 17.05 6.06 -7.40
CA LYS A 121 18.35 6.66 -7.74
C LYS A 121 19.45 5.61 -7.87
N ILE A 122 19.48 4.60 -6.99
CA ILE A 122 20.41 3.47 -7.05
C ILE A 122 20.14 2.61 -8.29
N GLU A 123 18.88 2.44 -8.68
CA GLU A 123 18.47 1.74 -9.91
C GLU A 123 18.91 2.47 -11.18
N GLY A 124 19.21 3.78 -11.09
CA GLY A 124 19.53 4.61 -12.25
C GLY A 124 18.31 4.97 -13.10
N LYS A 125 17.09 4.72 -12.61
CA LYS A 125 15.83 5.07 -13.27
C LYS A 125 15.17 6.25 -12.57
N LYS A 126 14.67 7.21 -13.37
CA LYS A 126 13.93 8.34 -12.82
C LYS A 126 12.59 7.83 -12.25
N PRO A 127 12.26 8.18 -10.99
CA PRO A 127 10.95 7.88 -10.44
C PRO A 127 9.88 8.61 -11.29
N SER A 128 8.80 7.90 -11.59
CA SER A 128 7.63 8.49 -12.24
C SER A 128 6.51 8.50 -11.22
N PHE A 129 6.23 9.64 -10.61
CA PHE A 129 5.21 9.78 -9.58
C PHE A 129 3.87 9.15 -9.97
N PHE A 130 3.44 9.31 -11.22
CA PHE A 130 2.19 8.69 -11.68
C PHE A 130 2.28 7.17 -11.82
N LYS A 131 3.42 6.64 -12.27
CA LYS A 131 3.63 5.18 -12.29
C LYS A 131 3.75 4.62 -10.89
N ASP A 132 4.45 5.31 -10.00
CA ASP A 132 4.61 4.90 -8.61
C ASP A 132 3.25 4.92 -7.87
N LEU A 133 2.37 5.86 -8.19
CA LEU A 133 1.01 5.88 -7.67
C LEU A 133 0.15 4.70 -8.21
N GLN A 134 0.26 4.37 -9.49
CA GLN A 134 -0.37 3.16 -10.05
C GLN A 134 0.19 1.90 -9.39
N PHE A 135 1.49 1.88 -9.16
CA PHE A 135 2.18 0.78 -8.49
C PHE A 135 1.93 0.70 -6.98
N LEU A 136 1.28 1.69 -6.38
CA LEU A 136 0.90 1.64 -4.96
C LEU A 136 0.03 0.42 -4.63
N LEU A 137 -0.83 -0.02 -5.56
CA LEU A 137 -1.64 -1.23 -5.40
C LEU A 137 -0.88 -2.51 -5.78
N ILE A 138 0.06 -2.44 -6.72
CA ILE A 138 0.85 -3.60 -7.16
C ILE A 138 2.01 -3.89 -6.21
N GLY A 139 2.66 -2.84 -5.67
CA GLY A 139 3.82 -2.97 -4.80
C GLY A 139 3.63 -3.91 -3.61
N PRO A 140 2.55 -3.83 -2.83
CA PRO A 140 2.28 -4.79 -1.76
C PRO A 140 2.23 -6.24 -2.25
N LEU A 141 1.57 -6.52 -3.38
CA LEU A 141 1.53 -7.87 -3.96
C LEU A 141 2.91 -8.33 -4.42
N TRP A 142 3.67 -7.44 -5.04
CA TRP A 142 5.03 -7.74 -5.51
C TRP A 142 5.98 -8.07 -4.34
N VAL A 143 5.87 -7.35 -3.22
CA VAL A 143 6.65 -7.66 -2.01
C VAL A 143 6.37 -9.09 -1.51
N PHE A 144 5.12 -9.55 -1.60
CA PHE A 144 4.73 -10.91 -1.20
C PHE A 144 4.98 -11.96 -2.28
N SER A 145 5.31 -11.57 -3.53
CA SER A 145 5.52 -12.52 -4.63
C SER A 145 6.73 -13.46 -4.43
N ASP A 146 7.68 -13.08 -3.58
CA ASP A 146 8.81 -13.94 -3.23
C ASP A 146 8.39 -15.12 -2.30
N VAL A 147 7.30 -14.94 -1.55
CA VAL A 147 6.80 -15.92 -0.58
C VAL A 147 5.57 -16.66 -1.11
N ILE A 148 4.75 -15.96 -1.87
CA ILE A 148 3.49 -16.46 -2.40
C ILE A 148 3.59 -16.54 -3.93
N SER A 149 3.63 -17.77 -4.48
CA SER A 149 3.51 -17.94 -5.92
C SER A 149 2.09 -17.59 -6.37
N PHE A 150 1.95 -16.48 -7.10
CA PHE A 150 0.68 -16.06 -7.69
C PHE A 150 0.37 -16.77 -9.01
N ASN A 151 1.37 -17.47 -9.60
CA ASN A 151 1.21 -18.24 -10.82
C ASN A 151 0.46 -19.53 -10.52
N LYS A 152 -0.84 -19.53 -10.81
CA LYS A 152 -1.61 -20.64 -11.39
C LYS A 152 -2.97 -20.13 -11.77
#